data_fd6dc38b72588a4fd86159086a5bd716
#
_entry.id   fd6dc38b72588a4fd86159086a5bd716
#
_cell.length_a   1.000
_cell.length_b   1.000
_cell.length_c   1.000
_cell.angle_alpha   90.00
_cell.angle_beta   90.00
_cell.angle_gamma   90.00
#
_symmetry.space_group_name_H-M   'P 1'
#
loop_
_entity.id
_entity.type
_entity.pdbx_description
1 polymer ?
#
loop_
_entity_poly.entity_id
_entity_poly.type
_entity_poly.pdbx_seq_one_letter_code
_entity_poly.pdbx_strand_id
1 'polypeptide(L)'
;DSRDRLVLFQDGVLRTSGKWKYTLYDNLNRPVVEGHINTSLSRDLLQSYYKSTFVNQTRTNANYNLATVSGVPALTATTLISQIFYDNYDGDVFGYSTVDFAMGAPVRQTSVKGQVAFTKIKVLDNNENTSSAKTVHVSTYYDNKYRAIQVKRDLFDGNTTGKSTISTNFAFDGNPERIREKQVFYGQINTANTRYTYDHARRPVDIYHRMNSAAEWLISTTTYDGIGRAKTKKMGNNELVNYAYN
;
A
#
# COMPACT_ATOMS: atom_id res chain seq x y z
N ASP A 1 -3.00 19.03 18.40
CA ASP A 1 -2.55 20.39 18.13
C ASP A 1 -3.74 21.35 18.00
N SER A 2 -3.52 22.61 17.69
CA SER A 2 -4.57 23.64 17.55
C SER A 2 -5.59 23.40 16.42
N ARG A 3 -5.42 22.36 15.62
CA ARG A 3 -6.36 21.88 14.59
C ARG A 3 -7.08 20.59 15.01
N ASP A 4 -7.10 20.27 16.31
CA ASP A 4 -7.66 19.03 16.87
C ASP A 4 -7.07 17.74 16.30
N ARG A 5 -5.82 17.79 15.77
CA ARG A 5 -5.13 16.61 15.26
C ARG A 5 -4.35 15.92 16.37
N LEU A 6 -4.39 14.57 16.39
CA LEU A 6 -3.62 13.77 17.35
C LEU A 6 -2.14 13.74 16.94
N VAL A 7 -1.31 14.52 17.64
CA VAL A 7 0.13 14.62 17.35
C VAL A 7 0.95 13.59 18.11
N LEU A 8 0.59 13.34 19.37
CA LEU A 8 1.30 12.41 20.26
C LEU A 8 0.33 11.45 20.92
N PHE A 9 0.73 10.19 20.98
CA PHE A 9 -0.04 9.12 21.62
C PHE A 9 0.90 8.25 22.47
N GLN A 10 0.42 7.81 23.64
CA GLN A 10 1.15 6.89 24.49
C GLN A 10 0.19 5.88 25.13
N ASP A 11 0.37 4.61 24.85
CA ASP A 11 -0.30 3.51 25.55
C ASP A 11 0.55 3.00 26.74
N GLY A 12 0.09 1.91 27.36
CA GLY A 12 0.77 1.30 28.50
C GLY A 12 2.16 0.76 28.15
N VAL A 13 2.34 0.19 26.96
CA VAL A 13 3.62 -0.37 26.50
C VAL A 13 4.62 0.74 26.18
N LEU A 14 4.20 1.75 25.46
CA LEU A 14 5.03 2.92 25.15
C LEU A 14 5.44 3.67 26.42
N ARG A 15 4.56 3.72 27.43
CA ARG A 15 4.86 4.36 28.71
C ARG A 15 5.97 3.64 29.47
N THR A 16 5.97 2.31 29.51
CA THR A 16 7.04 1.54 30.18
C THR A 16 8.40 1.73 29.51
N SER A 17 8.41 2.00 28.20
CA SER A 17 9.63 2.28 27.44
C SER A 17 10.01 3.78 27.36
N GLY A 18 9.23 4.67 27.99
CA GLY A 18 9.45 6.12 27.95
C GLY A 18 9.23 6.74 26.54
N LYS A 19 8.50 6.04 25.68
CA LYS A 19 8.27 6.45 24.28
C LYS A 19 6.89 7.04 24.07
N TRP A 20 6.79 7.87 23.06
CA TRP A 20 5.53 8.38 22.51
C TRP A 20 5.50 8.12 21.02
N LYS A 21 4.36 7.63 20.49
CA LYS A 21 4.11 7.64 19.05
C LYS A 21 3.75 9.05 18.63
N TYR A 22 4.41 9.57 17.57
CA TYR A 22 4.04 10.83 16.96
C TYR A 22 3.44 10.61 15.57
N THR A 23 2.53 11.50 15.20
CA THR A 23 1.95 11.60 13.85
C THR A 23 2.05 13.04 13.39
N LEU A 24 2.65 13.26 12.24
CA LEU A 24 2.79 14.57 11.62
C LEU A 24 1.95 14.65 10.36
N TYR A 25 1.52 15.85 10.03
CA TYR A 25 0.53 16.10 9.00
C TYR A 25 1.06 17.09 7.95
N ASP A 26 0.54 17.00 6.72
CA ASP A 26 0.74 18.02 5.69
C ASP A 26 -0.23 19.21 5.85
N ASN A 27 -0.18 20.17 4.92
CA ASN A 27 -1.04 21.34 4.91
C ASN A 27 -2.52 21.04 4.62
N LEU A 28 -2.82 19.83 4.11
CA LEU A 28 -4.17 19.34 3.87
C LEU A 28 -4.69 18.46 5.02
N ASN A 29 -4.01 18.47 6.18
CA ASN A 29 -4.32 17.68 7.38
C ASN A 29 -4.25 16.15 7.16
N ARG A 30 -3.51 15.67 6.15
CA ARG A 30 -3.30 14.24 5.91
C ARG A 30 -2.08 13.77 6.72
N PRO A 31 -2.12 12.59 7.38
CA PRO A 31 -0.95 12.03 8.05
C PRO A 31 0.13 11.69 7.02
N VAL A 32 1.34 12.15 7.26
CA VAL A 32 2.46 11.97 6.31
C VAL A 32 3.69 11.33 6.93
N VAL A 33 3.88 11.46 8.24
CA VAL A 33 5.03 10.89 8.95
C VAL A 33 4.58 10.34 10.28
N GLU A 34 5.01 9.13 10.61
CA GLU A 34 4.82 8.51 11.91
C GLU A 34 6.16 7.99 12.45
N GLY A 35 6.28 8.01 13.78
CA GLY A 35 7.46 7.48 14.45
C GLY A 35 7.31 7.46 15.95
N HIS A 36 8.40 7.11 16.63
CA HIS A 36 8.50 7.19 18.08
C HIS A 36 9.50 8.26 18.50
N ILE A 37 9.20 8.91 19.61
CA ILE A 37 10.08 9.88 20.25
C ILE A 37 10.24 9.50 21.73
N ASN A 38 11.47 9.55 22.23
CA ASN A 38 11.76 9.44 23.65
C ASN A 38 11.78 10.84 24.25
N THR A 39 10.99 11.03 25.28
CA THR A 39 10.97 12.31 26.03
C THR A 39 10.59 12.07 27.49
N SER A 40 11.21 12.78 28.37
CA SER A 40 10.88 12.84 29.80
C SER A 40 9.80 13.90 30.12
N LEU A 41 9.34 14.66 29.11
CA LEU A 41 8.32 15.67 29.31
C LEU A 41 6.99 15.02 29.71
N SER A 42 6.30 15.63 30.69
CA SER A 42 4.99 15.18 31.11
C SER A 42 3.95 15.42 30.01
N ARG A 43 2.85 14.65 30.07
CA ARG A 43 1.69 14.84 29.17
C ARG A 43 1.21 16.28 29.15
N ASP A 44 1.08 16.91 30.33
CA ASP A 44 0.53 18.26 30.47
C ASP A 44 1.44 19.30 29.83
N LEU A 45 2.75 19.10 29.94
CA LEU A 45 3.71 19.98 29.32
C LEU A 45 3.68 19.82 27.79
N LEU A 46 3.68 18.59 27.27
CA LEU A 46 3.50 18.33 25.83
C LEU A 46 2.19 18.91 25.29
N GLN A 47 1.09 18.74 26.03
CA GLN A 47 -0.21 19.32 25.71
C GLN A 47 -0.13 20.85 25.61
N SER A 48 0.57 21.50 26.53
CA SER A 48 0.73 22.96 26.53
C SER A 48 1.45 23.49 25.30
N TYR A 49 2.47 22.76 24.81
CA TYR A 49 3.19 23.13 23.58
C TYR A 49 2.33 23.05 22.31
N TYR A 50 1.48 22.03 22.20
CA TYR A 50 0.67 21.82 21.01
C TYR A 50 -0.69 22.50 21.03
N LYS A 51 -1.22 22.89 22.19
CA LYS A 51 -2.57 23.45 22.36
C LYS A 51 -2.84 24.66 21.47
N SER A 52 -1.86 25.54 21.29
CA SER A 52 -1.98 26.80 20.53
C SER A 52 -1.18 26.79 19.21
N THR A 53 -0.55 25.67 18.89
CA THR A 53 0.40 25.59 17.76
C THR A 53 0.07 24.40 16.88
N PHE A 54 0.25 24.54 15.58
CA PHE A 54 0.31 23.39 14.65
C PHE A 54 1.49 23.56 13.72
N VAL A 55 1.99 22.41 13.24
CA VAL A 55 3.11 22.37 12.28
C VAL A 55 2.75 21.44 11.14
N ASN A 56 2.82 21.96 9.92
CA ASN A 56 2.67 21.14 8.71
C ASN A 56 4.04 20.72 8.18
N GLN A 57 4.12 19.48 7.72
CA GLN A 57 5.32 18.94 7.09
C GLN A 57 5.32 19.27 5.61
N THR A 58 6.45 19.73 5.10
CA THR A 58 6.63 20.02 3.67
C THR A 58 7.41 18.87 3.04
N ARG A 59 6.88 18.36 1.93
CA ARG A 59 7.53 17.33 1.14
C ARG A 59 8.70 17.91 0.34
N THR A 60 9.81 17.20 0.33
CA THR A 60 10.98 17.44 -0.52
C THR A 60 11.31 16.16 -1.28
N ASN A 61 10.85 16.02 -2.53
CA ASN A 61 11.01 14.80 -3.33
C ASN A 61 10.65 13.53 -2.54
N ALA A 62 11.67 12.76 -2.16
CA ALA A 62 11.57 11.47 -1.49
C ALA A 62 11.53 11.54 0.05
N ASN A 63 11.42 12.71 0.65
CA ASN A 63 11.41 12.89 2.11
C ASN A 63 10.47 14.03 2.54
N TYR A 64 10.27 14.15 3.85
CA TYR A 64 9.63 15.32 4.45
C TYR A 64 10.67 16.13 5.24
N ASN A 65 10.60 17.45 5.13
CA ASN A 65 11.25 18.34 6.09
C ASN A 65 10.50 18.21 7.41
N LEU A 66 11.16 17.60 8.40
CA LEU A 66 10.57 17.44 9.73
C LEU A 66 10.66 18.78 10.47
N ALA A 67 9.64 19.59 10.32
CA ALA A 67 9.52 20.82 11.10
C ALA A 67 9.24 20.48 12.56
N THR A 68 9.93 21.15 13.47
CA THR A 68 9.80 20.98 14.91
C THR A 68 9.09 22.17 15.54
N VAL A 69 8.40 21.91 16.65
CA VAL A 69 7.86 22.97 17.51
C VAL A 69 8.93 23.36 18.54
N SER A 70 9.18 24.65 18.72
CA SER A 70 10.14 25.15 19.70
C SER A 70 9.81 24.61 21.11
N GLY A 71 10.82 24.13 21.83
CA GLY A 71 10.68 23.57 23.17
C GLY A 71 10.25 22.09 23.24
N VAL A 72 9.89 21.48 22.12
CA VAL A 72 9.67 20.02 22.03
C VAL A 72 10.93 19.35 21.50
N PRO A 73 11.30 18.15 21.98
CA PRO A 73 12.45 17.43 21.45
C PRO A 73 12.39 17.29 19.93
N ALA A 74 13.53 17.50 19.27
CA ALA A 74 13.62 17.36 17.83
C ALA A 74 13.27 15.94 17.39
N LEU A 75 12.34 15.81 16.42
CA LEU A 75 12.03 14.54 15.81
C LEU A 75 13.18 14.16 14.87
N THR A 76 13.88 13.08 15.18
CA THR A 76 15.05 12.63 14.44
C THR A 76 14.68 11.53 13.45
N ALA A 77 15.48 11.37 12.40
CA ALA A 77 15.31 10.29 11.44
C ALA A 77 15.44 8.88 12.06
N THR A 78 16.11 8.77 13.19
CA THR A 78 16.29 7.50 13.92
C THR A 78 15.01 6.98 14.55
N THR A 79 14.03 7.85 14.81
CA THR A 79 12.73 7.48 15.38
C THR A 79 11.65 7.33 14.32
N LEU A 80 11.97 7.58 13.05
CA LEU A 80 11.03 7.50 11.93
C LEU A 80 10.60 6.05 11.68
N ILE A 81 9.29 5.80 11.62
CA ILE A 81 8.72 4.47 11.32
C ILE A 81 8.12 4.46 9.91
N SER A 82 7.31 5.44 9.56
CA SER A 82 6.66 5.48 8.25
C SER A 82 6.58 6.87 7.66
N GLN A 83 6.57 6.91 6.33
CA GLN A 83 6.27 8.12 5.54
C GLN A 83 5.28 7.77 4.45
N ILE A 84 4.27 8.62 4.25
CA ILE A 84 3.23 8.47 3.23
C ILE A 84 3.31 9.64 2.26
N PHE A 85 3.40 9.35 0.97
CA PHE A 85 3.57 10.34 -0.09
C PHE A 85 2.34 10.37 -0.98
N TYR A 86 1.70 11.54 -1.06
CA TYR A 86 0.47 11.76 -1.82
C TYR A 86 0.74 12.54 -3.11
N ASP A 87 -0.23 12.56 -3.99
CA ASP A 87 -0.43 13.48 -5.12
C ASP A 87 0.45 13.28 -6.34
N ASN A 88 1.70 12.82 -6.20
CA ASN A 88 2.63 12.58 -7.29
C ASN A 88 3.70 11.54 -6.93
N TYR A 89 4.52 11.14 -7.90
CA TYR A 89 5.54 10.09 -7.77
C TYR A 89 6.96 10.64 -7.57
N ASP A 90 7.13 11.91 -7.23
CA ASP A 90 8.45 12.48 -7.01
C ASP A 90 9.15 11.76 -5.87
N GLY A 91 10.33 11.18 -6.14
CA GLY A 91 11.08 10.38 -5.17
C GLY A 91 10.62 8.93 -5.01
N ASP A 92 9.71 8.45 -5.86
CA ASP A 92 9.41 7.03 -5.98
C ASP A 92 10.64 6.23 -6.42
N VAL A 93 10.87 5.09 -5.76
CA VAL A 93 12.07 4.26 -5.97
C VAL A 93 11.90 3.17 -7.03
N PHE A 94 10.68 2.83 -7.41
CA PHE A 94 10.42 1.72 -8.33
C PHE A 94 10.26 2.14 -9.79
N GLY A 95 9.55 3.23 -10.04
CA GLY A 95 9.12 3.62 -11.37
C GLY A 95 8.01 2.73 -11.94
N TYR A 96 7.15 3.29 -12.76
CA TYR A 96 6.13 2.56 -13.51
C TYR A 96 6.76 1.69 -14.59
N SER A 97 6.28 0.46 -14.76
CA SER A 97 6.83 -0.51 -15.71
C SER A 97 5.76 -0.99 -16.69
N THR A 98 5.92 -0.67 -17.96
CA THR A 98 4.99 -1.10 -19.02
C THR A 98 5.13 -2.57 -19.38
N VAL A 99 6.31 -3.15 -19.19
CA VAL A 99 6.60 -4.56 -19.54
C VAL A 99 6.09 -5.58 -18.53
N ASP A 100 5.64 -5.12 -17.36
CA ASP A 100 5.14 -6.01 -16.30
C ASP A 100 3.63 -6.27 -16.43
N PHE A 101 2.96 -5.87 -17.51
CA PHE A 101 1.56 -6.18 -17.76
C PHE A 101 1.41 -7.46 -18.59
N ALA A 102 0.31 -8.20 -18.35
CA ALA A 102 -0.02 -9.40 -19.13
C ALA A 102 -0.56 -9.08 -20.53
N MET A 103 -1.05 -7.88 -20.71
CA MET A 103 -1.56 -7.27 -21.93
C MET A 103 -0.99 -5.86 -22.02
N GLY A 104 -1.17 -5.13 -23.11
CA GLY A 104 -0.65 -3.77 -23.24
C GLY A 104 -0.87 -2.90 -21.99
N ALA A 105 0.15 -2.18 -21.56
CA ALA A 105 0.10 -1.38 -20.36
C ALA A 105 -0.84 -0.18 -20.51
N PRO A 106 -1.73 0.07 -19.56
CA PRO A 106 -2.53 1.29 -19.54
C PRO A 106 -1.65 2.53 -19.32
N VAL A 107 -2.14 3.69 -19.73
CA VAL A 107 -1.45 4.96 -19.49
C VAL A 107 -1.53 5.32 -18.00
N ARG A 108 -0.36 5.52 -17.38
CA ARG A 108 -0.27 5.99 -16.00
C ARG A 108 -0.61 7.47 -15.90
N GLN A 109 -1.44 7.83 -14.93
CA GLN A 109 -1.64 9.22 -14.55
C GLN A 109 -0.41 9.75 -13.80
N THR A 110 0.06 10.93 -14.16
CA THR A 110 1.27 11.53 -13.55
C THR A 110 0.96 12.31 -12.27
N SER A 111 -0.19 12.98 -12.21
CA SER A 111 -0.69 13.67 -11.03
C SER A 111 -1.88 12.92 -10.46
N VAL A 112 -1.75 12.47 -9.22
CA VAL A 112 -2.73 11.58 -8.54
C VAL A 112 -3.26 12.26 -7.27
N LYS A 113 -3.75 13.47 -7.42
CA LYS A 113 -4.23 14.32 -6.32
C LYS A 113 -5.15 13.56 -5.36
N GLY A 114 -4.83 13.63 -4.07
CA GLY A 114 -5.56 12.95 -3.01
C GLY A 114 -5.21 11.47 -2.81
N GLN A 115 -4.54 10.83 -3.76
CA GLN A 115 -4.16 9.41 -3.66
C GLN A 115 -2.77 9.25 -3.03
N VAL A 116 -2.57 8.12 -2.35
CA VAL A 116 -1.25 7.69 -1.89
C VAL A 116 -0.46 7.16 -3.09
N ALA A 117 0.59 7.87 -3.48
CA ALA A 117 1.47 7.47 -4.58
C ALA A 117 2.48 6.41 -4.12
N PHE A 118 3.11 6.61 -2.97
CA PHE A 118 4.01 5.61 -2.38
C PHE A 118 4.17 5.79 -0.87
N THR A 119 4.68 4.76 -0.21
CA THR A 119 4.99 4.75 1.22
C THR A 119 6.39 4.19 1.46
N LYS A 120 6.99 4.63 2.55
CA LYS A 120 8.24 4.07 3.11
C LYS A 120 7.96 3.63 4.53
N ILE A 121 8.29 2.39 4.86
CA ILE A 121 8.05 1.81 6.17
C ILE A 121 9.35 1.17 6.64
N LYS A 122 9.83 1.53 7.83
CA LYS A 122 10.98 0.87 8.44
C LYS A 122 10.58 -0.45 9.07
N VAL A 123 11.33 -1.48 8.78
CA VAL A 123 11.24 -2.75 9.49
C VAL A 123 12.01 -2.59 10.80
N LEU A 124 11.32 -2.69 11.93
CA LEU A 124 11.91 -2.56 13.25
C LEU A 124 12.39 -3.94 13.73
N ASP A 125 13.51 -4.00 14.41
CA ASP A 125 13.91 -5.18 15.18
C ASP A 125 13.12 -5.29 16.50
N ASN A 126 13.32 -6.38 17.25
CA ASN A 126 12.62 -6.62 18.52
C ASN A 126 12.90 -5.55 19.60
N ASN A 127 13.92 -4.72 19.43
CA ASN A 127 14.29 -3.63 20.32
C ASN A 127 13.90 -2.26 19.74
N GLU A 128 13.12 -2.24 18.64
CA GLU A 128 12.78 -1.03 17.88
C GLU A 128 14.01 -0.22 17.46
N ASN A 129 15.14 -0.90 17.27
CA ASN A 129 16.36 -0.27 16.83
C ASN A 129 16.30 0.04 15.34
N THR A 130 16.38 1.31 14.98
CA THR A 130 16.26 1.78 13.59
C THR A 130 17.62 1.91 12.90
N SER A 131 18.73 1.73 13.59
CA SER A 131 20.08 1.96 13.05
C SER A 131 20.49 0.97 11.95
N SER A 132 19.96 -0.26 12.00
CA SER A 132 20.13 -1.29 10.97
C SER A 132 18.83 -1.62 10.21
N ALA A 133 17.73 -0.93 10.52
CA ALA A 133 16.41 -1.24 9.97
C ALA A 133 16.35 -0.99 8.47
N LYS A 134 15.97 -2.03 7.72
CA LYS A 134 15.65 -1.89 6.31
C LYS A 134 14.36 -1.10 6.12
N THR A 135 14.29 -0.38 5.01
CA THR A 135 13.08 0.33 4.60
C THR A 135 12.38 -0.49 3.52
N VAL A 136 11.11 -0.78 3.71
CA VAL A 136 10.22 -1.39 2.73
C VAL A 136 9.44 -0.28 2.03
N HIS A 137 9.44 -0.30 0.71
CA HIS A 137 8.71 0.65 -0.11
C HIS A 137 7.48 -0.02 -0.73
N VAL A 138 6.40 0.74 -0.87
CA VAL A 138 5.22 0.35 -1.64
C VAL A 138 4.84 1.52 -2.53
N SER A 139 4.73 1.29 -3.84
CA SER A 139 4.28 2.31 -4.81
C SER A 139 3.04 1.82 -5.53
N THR A 140 2.06 2.71 -5.66
CA THR A 140 0.78 2.43 -6.34
C THR A 140 0.60 3.40 -7.49
N TYR A 141 0.51 2.87 -8.71
CA TYR A 141 0.32 3.66 -9.93
C TYR A 141 -1.12 3.57 -10.39
N TYR A 142 -1.66 4.71 -10.79
CA TYR A 142 -3.07 4.88 -11.12
C TYR A 142 -3.25 5.25 -12.59
N ASP A 143 -4.40 4.87 -13.16
CA ASP A 143 -4.88 5.39 -14.43
C ASP A 143 -5.64 6.73 -14.27
N ASN A 144 -6.18 7.24 -15.37
CA ASN A 144 -6.94 8.50 -15.39
C ASN A 144 -8.31 8.41 -14.66
N LYS A 145 -8.75 7.22 -14.26
CA LYS A 145 -9.93 6.97 -13.42
C LYS A 145 -9.57 6.69 -11.97
N TYR A 146 -8.31 6.92 -11.58
CA TYR A 146 -7.77 6.64 -10.25
C TYR A 146 -7.88 5.16 -9.82
N ARG A 147 -7.92 4.22 -10.79
CA ARG A 147 -7.83 2.80 -10.49
C ARG A 147 -6.35 2.42 -10.35
N ALA A 148 -6.02 1.61 -9.34
CA ALA A 148 -4.66 1.11 -9.12
C ALA A 148 -4.30 0.09 -10.21
N ILE A 149 -3.54 0.52 -11.22
CA ILE A 149 -3.13 -0.31 -12.37
C ILE A 149 -1.84 -1.08 -12.10
N GLN A 150 -0.97 -0.58 -11.23
CA GLN A 150 0.23 -1.30 -10.85
C GLN A 150 0.60 -0.99 -9.40
N VAL A 151 0.88 -2.04 -8.62
CA VAL A 151 1.41 -1.92 -7.25
C VAL A 151 2.77 -2.60 -7.22
N LYS A 152 3.78 -1.90 -6.75
CA LYS A 152 5.13 -2.43 -6.53
C LYS A 152 5.49 -2.33 -5.07
N ARG A 153 6.09 -3.38 -4.53
CA ARG A 153 6.53 -3.40 -3.14
C ARG A 153 7.83 -4.19 -2.98
N ASP A 154 8.61 -3.79 -1.99
CA ASP A 154 9.70 -4.62 -1.50
C ASP A 154 9.12 -5.84 -0.75
N LEU A 155 9.80 -6.97 -0.89
CA LEU A 155 9.61 -8.18 -0.08
C LEU A 155 10.83 -8.32 0.83
N PHE A 156 10.61 -8.67 2.08
CA PHE A 156 11.68 -8.79 3.05
C PHE A 156 11.44 -9.99 3.98
N ASP A 157 12.43 -10.88 4.11
CA ASP A 157 12.37 -12.09 4.95
C ASP A 157 13.23 -12.02 6.22
N GLY A 158 13.73 -10.84 6.56
CA GLY A 158 14.68 -10.62 7.64
C GLY A 158 16.14 -10.46 7.15
N ASN A 159 16.51 -11.03 6.02
CA ASN A 159 17.88 -10.99 5.46
C ASN A 159 17.92 -10.41 4.05
N THR A 160 17.07 -10.89 3.18
CA THR A 160 17.09 -10.59 1.74
C THR A 160 15.93 -9.70 1.35
N THR A 161 16.19 -8.76 0.45
CA THR A 161 15.16 -7.91 -0.16
C THR A 161 14.83 -8.43 -1.55
N GLY A 162 13.57 -8.76 -1.78
CA GLY A 162 13.00 -9.05 -3.08
C GLY A 162 12.03 -7.96 -3.51
N LYS A 163 11.34 -8.20 -4.63
CA LYS A 163 10.32 -7.26 -5.18
C LYS A 163 9.09 -8.02 -5.65
N SER A 164 7.92 -7.48 -5.38
CA SER A 164 6.66 -7.91 -5.98
C SER A 164 6.09 -6.78 -6.82
N THR A 165 5.57 -7.13 -8.00
CA THR A 165 4.87 -6.22 -8.90
C THR A 165 3.56 -6.86 -9.27
N ILE A 166 2.43 -6.21 -8.95
CA ILE A 166 1.09 -6.62 -9.35
C ILE A 166 0.60 -5.60 -10.38
N SER A 167 0.29 -6.05 -11.58
CA SER A 167 -0.19 -5.22 -12.70
C SER A 167 -1.57 -5.67 -13.13
N THR A 168 -2.53 -4.75 -13.19
CA THR A 168 -3.93 -5.02 -13.50
C THR A 168 -4.34 -4.29 -14.77
N ASN A 169 -4.86 -5.02 -15.75
CA ASN A 169 -5.58 -4.49 -16.87
C ASN A 169 -7.08 -4.50 -16.54
N PHE A 170 -7.72 -3.36 -16.67
CA PHE A 170 -9.15 -3.20 -16.40
C PHE A 170 -9.92 -3.04 -17.71
N ALA A 171 -11.11 -3.63 -17.79
CA ALA A 171 -12.10 -3.31 -18.78
C ALA A 171 -12.61 -1.86 -18.60
N PHE A 172 -13.36 -1.37 -19.59
CA PHE A 172 -13.93 -0.03 -19.54
C PHE A 172 -14.83 0.20 -18.31
N ASP A 173 -15.57 -0.83 -17.92
CA ASP A 173 -16.51 -0.82 -16.77
C ASP A 173 -15.83 -0.91 -15.40
N GLY A 174 -14.50 -1.12 -15.36
CA GLY A 174 -13.73 -1.21 -14.12
C GLY A 174 -13.48 -2.63 -13.62
N ASN A 175 -14.01 -3.65 -14.27
CA ASN A 175 -13.71 -5.04 -13.94
C ASN A 175 -12.28 -5.40 -14.37
N PRO A 176 -11.51 -6.17 -13.58
CA PRO A 176 -10.19 -6.65 -13.98
C PRO A 176 -10.31 -7.68 -15.10
N GLU A 177 -9.62 -7.47 -16.21
CA GLU A 177 -9.54 -8.46 -17.30
C GLU A 177 -8.34 -9.38 -17.11
N ARG A 178 -7.21 -8.81 -16.70
CA ARG A 178 -5.98 -9.55 -16.46
C ARG A 178 -5.24 -8.97 -15.28
N ILE A 179 -4.72 -9.86 -14.45
CA ILE A 179 -3.81 -9.53 -13.35
C ILE A 179 -2.53 -10.31 -13.58
N ARG A 180 -1.42 -9.63 -13.58
CA ARG A 180 -0.09 -10.25 -13.56
C ARG A 180 0.61 -9.89 -12.27
N GLU A 181 1.00 -10.91 -11.53
CA GLU A 181 1.92 -10.80 -10.41
C GLU A 181 3.30 -11.31 -10.84
N LYS A 182 4.34 -10.54 -10.54
CA LYS A 182 5.73 -10.90 -10.75
C LYS A 182 6.47 -10.72 -9.43
N GLN A 183 7.10 -11.78 -8.98
CA GLN A 183 7.94 -11.76 -7.79
C GLN A 183 9.38 -12.06 -8.19
N VAL A 184 10.30 -11.26 -7.67
CA VAL A 184 11.73 -11.46 -7.80
C VAL A 184 12.30 -11.61 -6.41
N PHE A 185 12.80 -12.80 -6.08
CA PHE A 185 13.32 -13.10 -4.75
C PHE A 185 14.44 -14.14 -4.86
N TYR A 186 15.55 -13.94 -4.17
CA TYR A 186 16.76 -14.78 -4.28
C TYR A 186 17.23 -15.00 -5.74
N GLY A 187 17.11 -13.98 -6.60
CA GLY A 187 17.45 -14.08 -8.02
C GLY A 187 16.47 -14.89 -8.87
N GLN A 188 15.46 -15.50 -8.25
CA GLN A 188 14.40 -16.23 -8.96
C GLN A 188 13.28 -15.29 -9.35
N ILE A 189 12.75 -15.49 -10.56
CA ILE A 189 11.59 -14.74 -11.06
C ILE A 189 10.42 -15.70 -11.17
N ASN A 190 9.36 -15.42 -10.44
CA ASN A 190 8.09 -16.12 -10.53
C ASN A 190 7.02 -15.17 -11.04
N THR A 191 6.21 -15.65 -11.98
CA THR A 191 5.07 -14.88 -12.51
C THR A 191 3.79 -15.69 -12.41
N ALA A 192 2.73 -15.05 -11.95
CA ALA A 192 1.38 -15.56 -11.95
C ALA A 192 0.51 -14.65 -12.81
N ASN A 193 -0.26 -15.22 -13.74
CA ASN A 193 -1.19 -14.47 -14.58
C ASN A 193 -2.59 -15.02 -14.36
N THR A 194 -3.53 -14.14 -14.02
CA THR A 194 -4.95 -14.47 -13.89
C THR A 194 -5.72 -13.73 -14.95
N ARG A 195 -6.60 -14.44 -15.66
CA ARG A 195 -7.50 -13.87 -16.69
C ARG A 195 -8.93 -14.17 -16.31
N TYR A 196 -9.77 -13.17 -16.47
CA TYR A 196 -11.20 -13.23 -16.20
C TYR A 196 -11.99 -13.11 -17.50
N THR A 197 -13.08 -13.88 -17.63
CA THR A 197 -14.11 -13.68 -18.63
C THR A 197 -15.42 -13.28 -17.95
N TYR A 198 -16.26 -12.56 -18.66
CA TYR A 198 -17.49 -12.03 -18.13
C TYR A 198 -18.65 -12.33 -19.06
N ASP A 199 -19.85 -12.47 -18.49
CA ASP A 199 -21.07 -12.54 -19.28
C ASP A 199 -21.54 -11.15 -19.74
N HIS A 200 -22.69 -11.10 -20.44
CA HIS A 200 -23.28 -9.85 -20.93
C HIS A 200 -23.70 -8.88 -19.80
N ALA A 201 -23.94 -9.39 -18.58
CA ALA A 201 -24.25 -8.60 -17.38
C ALA A 201 -22.99 -8.25 -16.56
N ARG A 202 -21.79 -8.48 -17.13
CA ARG A 202 -20.49 -8.21 -16.52
C ARG A 202 -20.22 -8.98 -15.22
N ARG A 203 -20.82 -10.17 -15.08
CA ARG A 203 -20.55 -11.08 -13.98
C ARG A 203 -19.40 -12.03 -14.38
N PRO A 204 -18.45 -12.34 -13.48
CA PRO A 204 -17.32 -13.22 -13.82
C PRO A 204 -17.81 -14.65 -14.10
N VAL A 205 -17.48 -15.17 -15.27
CA VAL A 205 -17.81 -16.54 -15.70
C VAL A 205 -16.63 -17.46 -15.49
N ASP A 206 -15.54 -17.26 -16.24
CA ASP A 206 -14.35 -18.11 -16.14
C ASP A 206 -13.18 -17.36 -15.52
N ILE A 207 -12.43 -18.07 -14.72
CA ILE A 207 -11.16 -17.63 -14.18
C ILE A 207 -10.08 -18.60 -14.63
N TYR A 208 -9.11 -18.08 -15.35
CA TYR A 208 -7.93 -18.82 -15.82
C TYR A 208 -6.69 -18.37 -15.06
N HIS A 209 -5.77 -19.30 -14.90
CA HIS A 209 -4.50 -19.02 -14.26
C HIS A 209 -3.34 -19.61 -15.05
N ARG A 210 -2.16 -18.99 -14.94
CA ARG A 210 -0.92 -19.46 -15.52
C ARG A 210 0.25 -19.09 -14.63
N MET A 211 1.08 -20.04 -14.28
CA MET A 211 2.34 -19.84 -13.56
C MET A 211 3.50 -19.89 -14.54
N ASN A 212 4.37 -18.89 -14.49
CA ASN A 212 5.58 -18.78 -15.32
C ASN A 212 5.28 -19.02 -16.81
N SER A 213 5.95 -19.97 -17.45
CA SER A 213 5.76 -20.36 -18.85
C SER A 213 4.81 -21.55 -19.04
N ALA A 214 4.15 -22.04 -17.99
CA ALA A 214 3.21 -23.15 -18.09
C ALA A 214 1.99 -22.78 -18.96
N ALA A 215 1.26 -23.78 -19.44
CA ALA A 215 -0.01 -23.56 -20.12
C ALA A 215 -1.02 -22.89 -19.17
N GLU A 216 -1.93 -22.09 -19.71
CA GLU A 216 -3.04 -21.52 -18.96
C GLU A 216 -4.05 -22.64 -18.64
N TRP A 217 -4.55 -22.70 -17.41
CA TRP A 217 -5.58 -23.65 -16.99
C TRP A 217 -6.77 -22.93 -16.36
N LEU A 218 -7.94 -23.55 -16.52
CA LEU A 218 -9.20 -23.07 -15.95
C LEU A 218 -9.22 -23.36 -14.45
N ILE A 219 -9.36 -22.31 -13.60
CA ILE A 219 -9.52 -22.46 -12.16
C ILE A 219 -10.97 -22.73 -11.79
N SER A 220 -11.89 -21.97 -12.38
CA SER A 220 -13.31 -22.12 -12.11
C SER A 220 -14.18 -21.54 -13.22
N THR A 221 -15.37 -22.16 -13.38
CA THR A 221 -16.47 -21.62 -14.20
C THR A 221 -17.69 -21.43 -13.31
N THR A 222 -18.32 -20.26 -13.39
CA THR A 222 -19.55 -19.94 -12.66
C THR A 222 -20.70 -19.73 -13.62
N THR A 223 -21.85 -20.34 -13.34
CA THR A 223 -23.11 -20.06 -14.07
C THR A 223 -24.08 -19.31 -13.17
N TYR A 224 -25.00 -18.57 -13.79
CA TYR A 224 -25.94 -17.72 -13.08
C TYR A 224 -27.39 -18.10 -13.42
N ASP A 225 -28.32 -17.87 -12.51
CA ASP A 225 -29.75 -18.01 -12.74
C ASP A 225 -30.33 -16.78 -13.47
N GLY A 226 -31.62 -16.82 -13.83
CA GLY A 226 -32.29 -15.77 -14.57
C GLY A 226 -32.37 -14.41 -13.85
N ILE A 227 -32.16 -14.38 -12.54
CA ILE A 227 -32.14 -13.14 -11.74
C ILE A 227 -30.73 -12.76 -11.28
N GLY A 228 -29.72 -13.46 -11.79
CA GLY A 228 -28.30 -13.06 -11.63
C GLY A 228 -27.59 -13.64 -10.43
N ARG A 229 -28.19 -14.57 -9.68
CA ARG A 229 -27.53 -15.27 -8.58
C ARG A 229 -26.68 -16.42 -9.12
N ALA A 230 -25.55 -16.72 -8.46
CA ALA A 230 -24.73 -17.87 -8.83
C ALA A 230 -25.56 -19.16 -8.73
N LYS A 231 -25.61 -19.94 -9.81
CA LYS A 231 -26.33 -21.22 -9.87
C LYS A 231 -25.40 -22.38 -9.64
N THR A 232 -24.28 -22.43 -10.34
CA THR A 232 -23.26 -23.46 -10.16
C THR A 232 -21.88 -22.84 -10.20
N LYS A 233 -20.92 -23.46 -9.53
CA LYS A 233 -19.50 -23.19 -9.69
C LYS A 233 -18.77 -24.50 -9.85
N LYS A 234 -18.14 -24.67 -11.02
CA LYS A 234 -17.26 -25.80 -11.32
C LYS A 234 -15.82 -25.37 -11.09
N MET A 235 -15.08 -26.11 -10.28
CA MET A 235 -13.66 -25.89 -10.04
C MET A 235 -12.78 -26.61 -11.06
N GLY A 236 -11.53 -26.19 -11.21
CA GLY A 236 -10.57 -26.79 -12.16
C GLY A 236 -10.25 -28.27 -11.88
N ASN A 237 -10.46 -28.75 -10.65
CA ASN A 237 -10.38 -30.17 -10.28
C ASN A 237 -11.66 -30.96 -10.56
N ASN A 238 -12.61 -30.38 -11.30
CA ASN A 238 -13.95 -30.90 -11.63
C ASN A 238 -14.94 -30.97 -10.47
N GLU A 239 -14.61 -30.47 -9.28
CA GLU A 239 -15.56 -30.32 -8.19
C GLU A 239 -16.69 -29.34 -8.60
N LEU A 240 -17.94 -29.73 -8.34
CA LEU A 240 -19.13 -28.94 -8.67
C LEU A 240 -19.86 -28.53 -7.40
N VAL A 241 -20.01 -27.23 -7.22
CA VAL A 241 -20.82 -26.63 -6.17
C VAL A 241 -22.13 -26.14 -6.78
N ASN A 242 -23.24 -26.56 -6.22
CA ASN A 242 -24.59 -26.08 -6.59
C ASN A 242 -25.11 -25.16 -5.48
N TYR A 243 -25.62 -24.00 -5.87
CA TYR A 243 -26.20 -23.05 -4.94
C TYR A 243 -27.72 -23.15 -4.98
N ALA A 244 -28.34 -23.33 -3.82
CA ALA A 244 -29.79 -23.29 -3.62
C ALA A 244 -30.14 -22.02 -2.84
N TYR A 245 -31.24 -21.39 -3.21
CA TYR A 245 -31.73 -20.15 -2.59
C TYR A 245 -33.18 -20.35 -2.16
N ASN A 246 -33.49 -19.89 -0.96
CA ASN A 246 -34.86 -19.84 -0.44
C ASN A 246 -35.58 -18.58 -0.93
#